data_eee4e7460d10eb6a6dc602ddc731024f
#
_entry.id   eee4e7460d10eb6a6dc602ddc731024f
#
_cell.length_a   1.000
_cell.length_b   1.000
_cell.length_c   1.000
_cell.angle_alpha   90.00
_cell.angle_beta   90.00
_cell.angle_gamma   90.00
#
_symmetry.space_group_name_H-M   'P 1'
#
loop_
_entity.id
_entity.type
_entity.pdbx_description
1 polymer ?
#
loop_
_entity_poly.entity_id
_entity_poly.type
_entity_poly.pdbx_seq_one_letter_code
_entity_poly.pdbx_strand_id
1 'polypeptide(L)'
;MKSIIENANWSIPSFIENKNYKFDKEKILTSLPEKFIDEAIQSISKWESYVPTPLRKLNKLNRELGFKEIYYKDEDKRFDLKSFKALGGAFAVNKIANEKGNVTFATATAGNHGRSVAWGAQ
;
A
#
# COMPACT_ATOMS: atom_id res chain seq x y z
N MET A 1 -26.16 15.47 -14.19
CA MET A 1 -24.80 14.93 -14.36
C MET A 1 -24.97 13.43 -14.56
N LYS A 2 -24.84 12.92 -15.79
CA LYS A 2 -24.92 11.47 -16.04
C LYS A 2 -23.80 10.82 -15.25
N SER A 3 -24.11 9.73 -14.56
CA SER A 3 -23.16 8.98 -13.76
C SER A 3 -21.97 8.55 -14.65
N ILE A 4 -20.77 8.63 -14.13
CA ILE A 4 -19.54 8.15 -14.80
C ILE A 4 -19.70 6.65 -15.18
N ILE A 5 -20.58 5.96 -14.48
CA ILE A 5 -20.87 4.54 -14.65
C ILE A 5 -21.78 4.29 -15.88
N GLU A 6 -22.69 5.22 -16.23
CA GLU A 6 -23.60 5.04 -17.38
C GLU A 6 -22.89 5.13 -18.74
N ASN A 7 -21.71 5.74 -18.81
CA ASN A 7 -20.94 5.88 -20.05
C ASN A 7 -19.76 4.91 -20.15
N ALA A 8 -19.49 4.13 -19.11
CA ALA A 8 -18.49 3.10 -19.15
C ALA A 8 -19.14 1.78 -19.53
N ASN A 9 -18.77 1.25 -20.69
CA ASN A 9 -19.15 -0.09 -21.13
C ASN A 9 -18.40 -1.13 -20.26
N TRP A 10 -18.76 -1.19 -18.97
CA TRP A 10 -18.18 -2.16 -18.03
C TRP A 10 -18.81 -3.52 -18.33
N SER A 11 -18.17 -4.33 -19.14
CA SER A 11 -18.39 -5.75 -19.05
C SER A 11 -17.74 -6.22 -17.76
N ILE A 12 -18.51 -6.81 -16.86
CA ILE A 12 -17.91 -7.51 -15.71
C ILE A 12 -17.01 -8.58 -16.32
N PRO A 13 -15.68 -8.48 -16.15
CA PRO A 13 -14.80 -9.50 -16.69
C PRO A 13 -15.21 -10.83 -16.07
N SER A 14 -15.26 -11.89 -16.89
CA SER A 14 -15.45 -13.23 -16.37
C SER A 14 -14.39 -13.48 -15.30
N PHE A 15 -14.80 -13.88 -14.11
CA PHE A 15 -13.87 -14.27 -13.05
C PHE A 15 -13.69 -15.78 -13.08
N ILE A 16 -12.49 -16.22 -12.73
CA ILE A 16 -12.21 -17.64 -12.52
C ILE A 16 -12.08 -17.83 -11.01
N GLU A 17 -12.99 -18.64 -10.46
CA GLU A 17 -12.92 -19.00 -9.05
C GLU A 17 -11.68 -19.87 -8.80
N ASN A 18 -10.85 -19.52 -7.82
CA ASN A 18 -9.78 -20.39 -7.36
C ASN A 18 -10.32 -21.46 -6.41
N LYS A 19 -10.80 -22.55 -6.97
CA LYS A 19 -11.36 -23.69 -6.21
C LYS A 19 -10.34 -24.37 -5.29
N ASN A 20 -9.05 -24.14 -5.51
CA ASN A 20 -7.97 -24.69 -4.71
C ASN A 20 -7.50 -23.75 -3.61
N TYR A 21 -8.12 -22.56 -3.50
CA TYR A 21 -7.75 -21.61 -2.45
C TYR A 21 -8.08 -22.19 -1.06
N LYS A 22 -7.04 -22.27 -0.24
CA LYS A 22 -7.16 -22.59 1.19
C LYS A 22 -6.45 -21.48 1.95
N PHE A 23 -7.19 -20.83 2.84
CA PHE A 23 -6.58 -19.88 3.78
C PHE A 23 -5.75 -20.65 4.80
N ASP A 24 -4.45 -20.39 4.82
CA ASP A 24 -3.51 -21.01 5.74
C ASP A 24 -2.77 -19.91 6.51
N LYS A 25 -3.29 -19.61 7.70
CA LYS A 25 -2.72 -18.58 8.57
C LYS A 25 -1.30 -18.91 8.99
N GLU A 26 -1.00 -20.16 9.29
CA GLU A 26 0.33 -20.61 9.75
C GLU A 26 1.37 -20.42 8.66
N LYS A 27 1.04 -20.77 7.43
CA LYS A 27 1.92 -20.55 6.29
C LYS A 27 2.17 -19.05 6.02
N ILE A 28 1.17 -18.23 6.20
CA ILE A 28 1.33 -16.76 6.09
C ILE A 28 2.27 -16.25 7.16
N LEU A 29 2.07 -16.63 8.43
CA LEU A 29 2.90 -16.20 9.56
C LEU A 29 4.32 -16.75 9.51
N THR A 30 4.53 -17.91 8.88
CA THR A 30 5.88 -18.43 8.61
C THR A 30 6.62 -17.54 7.61
N SER A 31 5.92 -17.05 6.56
CA SER A 31 6.52 -16.20 5.53
C SER A 31 6.64 -14.74 5.97
N LEU A 32 5.71 -14.27 6.80
CA LEU A 32 5.64 -12.91 7.33
C LEU A 32 5.36 -12.95 8.84
N PRO A 33 6.36 -13.24 9.68
CA PRO A 33 6.19 -13.26 11.13
C PRO A 33 5.71 -11.94 11.71
N GLU A 34 4.84 -11.98 12.70
CA GLU A 34 4.26 -10.79 13.36
C GLU A 34 5.34 -9.81 13.84
N LYS A 35 6.46 -10.32 14.35
CA LYS A 35 7.59 -9.49 14.79
C LYS A 35 8.12 -8.52 13.72
N PHE A 36 8.09 -8.92 12.44
CA PHE A 36 8.54 -8.03 11.35
C PHE A 36 7.51 -6.95 11.05
N ILE A 37 6.23 -7.27 11.24
CA ILE A 37 5.15 -6.29 11.11
C ILE A 37 5.26 -5.25 12.22
N ASP A 38 5.47 -5.69 13.46
CA ASP A 38 5.65 -4.82 14.62
C ASP A 38 6.89 -3.93 14.49
N GLU A 39 8.01 -4.50 14.03
CA GLU A 39 9.23 -3.75 13.74
C GLU A 39 8.97 -2.64 12.70
N ALA A 40 8.29 -2.97 11.62
CA ALA A 40 7.96 -2.00 10.58
C ALA A 40 7.04 -0.89 11.12
N ILE A 41 6.01 -1.24 11.87
CA ILE A 41 5.09 -0.28 12.49
C ILE A 41 5.84 0.65 13.44
N GLN A 42 6.66 0.11 14.33
CA GLN A 42 7.43 0.88 15.31
C GLN A 42 8.47 1.80 14.65
N SER A 43 9.09 1.36 13.57
CA SER A 43 10.07 2.15 12.83
C SER A 43 9.38 3.27 12.05
N ILE A 44 8.42 2.92 11.21
CA ILE A 44 7.75 3.86 10.31
C ILE A 44 6.96 4.93 11.08
N SER A 45 6.32 4.56 12.19
CA SER A 45 5.54 5.50 12.99
C SER A 45 6.37 6.58 13.69
N LYS A 46 7.69 6.40 13.79
CA LYS A 46 8.64 7.37 14.37
C LYS A 46 9.26 8.30 13.33
N TRP A 47 9.04 8.05 12.04
CA TRP A 47 9.59 8.91 11.00
C TRP A 47 8.98 10.30 11.07
N GLU A 48 9.81 11.30 10.81
CA GLU A 48 9.37 12.69 10.71
C GLU A 48 8.22 12.79 9.69
N SER A 49 7.22 13.58 10.02
CA SER A 49 6.01 13.76 9.20
C SER A 49 5.12 12.52 9.06
N TYR A 50 5.35 11.45 9.84
CA TYR A 50 4.41 10.34 9.82
C TYR A 50 3.06 10.75 10.42
N VAL A 51 2.02 10.59 9.61
CA VAL A 51 0.63 10.69 10.07
C VAL A 51 -0.19 9.56 9.44
N PRO A 52 -1.19 9.01 10.16
CA PRO A 52 -2.15 8.11 9.55
C PRO A 52 -2.90 8.82 8.43
N THR A 53 -2.88 8.26 7.23
CA THR A 53 -3.64 8.81 6.12
C THR A 53 -5.15 8.60 6.30
N PRO A 54 -6.01 9.49 5.78
CA PRO A 54 -7.45 9.39 5.99
C PRO A 54 -8.06 8.12 5.41
N LEU A 55 -9.03 7.56 6.11
CA LEU A 55 -9.93 6.52 5.59
C LEU A 55 -11.29 7.18 5.30
N ARG A 56 -11.65 7.28 4.04
CA ARG A 56 -12.84 8.00 3.57
C ARG A 56 -13.92 7.01 3.15
N LYS A 57 -15.15 7.17 3.68
CA LYS A 57 -16.30 6.39 3.26
C LYS A 57 -16.91 6.99 1.99
N LEU A 58 -17.10 6.18 0.97
CA LEU A 58 -17.62 6.59 -0.34
C LEU A 58 -19.13 6.33 -0.43
N ASN A 59 -19.92 7.12 0.32
CA ASN A 59 -21.37 6.91 0.48
C ASN A 59 -22.19 6.97 -0.82
N LYS A 60 -21.74 7.72 -1.82
CA LYS A 60 -22.44 7.78 -3.11
C LYS A 60 -22.16 6.52 -3.92
N LEU A 61 -20.89 6.13 -3.98
CA LEU A 61 -20.45 4.99 -4.77
C LEU A 61 -21.00 3.66 -4.25
N ASN A 62 -21.04 3.46 -2.92
CA ASN A 62 -21.60 2.24 -2.36
C ASN A 62 -23.11 2.08 -2.67
N ARG A 63 -23.89 3.17 -2.69
CA ARG A 63 -25.31 3.12 -3.08
C ARG A 63 -25.48 2.81 -4.56
N GLU A 64 -24.68 3.43 -5.42
CA GLU A 64 -24.75 3.22 -6.87
C GLU A 64 -24.35 1.79 -7.28
N LEU A 65 -23.38 1.20 -6.57
CA LEU A 65 -22.87 -0.15 -6.86
C LEU A 65 -23.53 -1.26 -6.05
N GLY A 66 -24.44 -0.95 -5.11
CA GLY A 66 -25.13 -1.93 -4.27
C GLY A 66 -24.25 -2.57 -3.20
N PHE A 67 -23.13 -1.96 -2.83
CA PHE A 67 -22.32 -2.44 -1.72
C PHE A 67 -22.79 -1.85 -0.39
N LYS A 68 -22.64 -2.61 0.69
CA LYS A 68 -22.95 -2.13 2.04
C LYS A 68 -22.06 -0.94 2.40
N GLU A 69 -20.77 -1.06 2.18
CA GLU A 69 -19.78 -0.03 2.46
C GLU A 69 -18.59 -0.12 1.51
N ILE A 70 -18.12 1.04 1.06
CA ILE A 70 -16.89 1.19 0.30
C ILE A 70 -16.04 2.24 0.99
N TYR A 71 -14.79 1.89 1.28
CA TYR A 71 -13.83 2.80 1.88
C TYR A 71 -12.65 3.04 0.94
N TYR A 72 -12.18 4.28 0.93
CA TYR A 72 -10.99 4.71 0.22
C TYR A 72 -9.92 5.14 1.21
N LYS A 73 -8.77 4.48 1.18
CA LYS A 73 -7.57 4.87 1.94
C LYS A 73 -6.82 5.93 1.15
N ASP A 74 -6.84 7.17 1.63
CA ASP A 74 -6.35 8.34 0.90
C ASP A 74 -4.85 8.54 1.13
N GLU A 75 -4.02 7.94 0.29
CA GLU A 75 -2.57 8.03 0.37
C GLU A 75 -1.94 9.27 -0.29
N ASP A 76 -2.76 10.24 -0.73
CA ASP A 76 -2.28 11.50 -1.34
C ASP A 76 -1.44 12.34 -0.36
N LYS A 77 -1.61 12.13 0.94
CA LYS A 77 -0.90 12.85 2.01
C LYS A 77 0.29 12.08 2.59
N ARG A 78 0.67 10.96 1.99
CA ARG A 78 1.76 10.13 2.50
C ARG A 78 3.13 10.77 2.24
N PHE A 79 3.76 11.37 3.26
CA PHE A 79 5.12 11.96 3.23
C PHE A 79 5.38 12.88 2.02
N ASP A 80 4.38 13.60 1.53
CA ASP A 80 4.43 14.37 0.27
C ASP A 80 4.82 13.57 -0.99
N LEU A 81 5.08 12.27 -0.84
CA LEU A 81 5.32 11.35 -1.95
C LEU A 81 4.04 10.88 -2.64
N LYS A 82 2.88 11.11 -2.02
CA LYS A 82 1.55 10.81 -2.54
C LYS A 82 1.37 9.33 -2.92
N SER A 83 2.00 8.43 -2.17
CA SER A 83 1.99 7.00 -2.46
C SER A 83 2.29 6.16 -1.24
N PHE A 84 1.54 5.07 -1.06
CA PHE A 84 1.83 4.06 -0.04
C PHE A 84 3.19 3.36 -0.24
N LYS A 85 3.77 3.44 -1.43
CA LYS A 85 5.12 2.89 -1.73
C LYS A 85 6.20 3.46 -0.82
N ALA A 86 5.99 4.68 -0.30
CA ALA A 86 6.89 5.28 0.68
C ALA A 86 7.10 4.41 1.93
N LEU A 87 6.08 3.69 2.37
CA LEU A 87 6.18 2.83 3.55
C LEU A 87 7.18 1.70 3.34
N GLY A 88 6.92 0.82 2.36
CA GLY A 88 7.74 -0.38 2.16
C GLY A 88 9.12 -0.09 1.55
N GLY A 89 9.19 0.79 0.54
CA GLY A 89 10.45 1.09 -0.15
C GLY A 89 11.46 1.77 0.77
N ALA A 90 11.05 2.83 1.48
CA ALA A 90 11.95 3.53 2.39
C ALA A 90 12.30 2.68 3.63
N PHE A 91 11.35 1.89 4.16
CA PHE A 91 11.64 0.98 5.27
C PHE A 91 12.71 -0.04 4.91
N ALA A 92 12.63 -0.66 3.73
CA ALA A 92 13.63 -1.62 3.26
C ALA A 92 15.02 -0.98 3.12
N VAL A 93 15.08 0.24 2.56
CA VAL A 93 16.33 1.01 2.45
C VAL A 93 16.91 1.31 3.83
N ASN A 94 16.10 1.84 4.73
CA ASN A 94 16.52 2.16 6.10
C ASN A 94 17.05 0.92 6.84
N LYS A 95 16.36 -0.20 6.75
CA LYS A 95 16.79 -1.45 7.36
C LYS A 95 18.13 -1.93 6.83
N ILE A 96 18.31 -1.94 5.51
CA ILE A 96 19.58 -2.37 4.88
C ILE A 96 20.72 -1.41 5.23
N ALA A 97 20.48 -0.11 5.24
CA ALA A 97 21.48 0.88 5.60
C ALA A 97 21.95 0.73 7.05
N ASN A 98 21.02 0.49 7.97
CA ASN A 98 21.34 0.25 9.38
C ASN A 98 22.15 -1.05 9.60
N GLU A 99 21.89 -2.08 8.80
CA GLU A 99 22.60 -3.35 8.89
C GLU A 99 24.00 -3.32 8.24
N LYS A 100 24.15 -2.61 7.12
CA LYS A 100 25.34 -2.66 6.27
C LYS A 100 26.20 -1.40 6.27
N GLY A 101 25.73 -0.31 6.84
CA GLY A 101 26.41 0.99 6.80
C GLY A 101 26.35 1.67 5.42
N ASN A 102 27.44 2.23 4.97
CA ASN A 102 27.50 2.95 3.69
C ASN A 102 27.27 2.01 2.51
N VAL A 103 26.10 2.10 1.90
CA VAL A 103 25.69 1.30 0.75
C VAL A 103 25.11 2.19 -0.35
N THR A 104 25.30 1.78 -1.59
CA THR A 104 24.64 2.40 -2.73
C THR A 104 23.40 1.61 -3.10
N PHE A 105 22.25 2.28 -3.19
CA PHE A 105 21.00 1.68 -3.63
C PHE A 105 20.76 1.94 -5.10
N ALA A 106 20.37 0.91 -5.84
CA ALA A 106 19.92 1.00 -7.21
C ALA A 106 18.56 0.32 -7.37
N THR A 107 17.68 0.92 -8.16
CA THR A 107 16.36 0.36 -8.44
C THR A 107 15.91 0.69 -9.86
N ALA A 108 15.28 -0.28 -10.52
CA ALA A 108 14.66 -0.09 -11.83
C ALA A 108 13.16 0.16 -11.63
N THR A 109 12.71 1.38 -11.91
CA THR A 109 11.31 1.78 -11.68
C THR A 109 10.94 3.01 -12.51
N ALA A 110 9.69 3.09 -12.91
CA ALA A 110 9.15 4.23 -13.67
C ALA A 110 8.38 5.24 -12.79
N GLY A 111 8.43 5.16 -11.45
CA GLY A 111 7.58 6.06 -10.67
C GLY A 111 7.73 5.95 -9.15
N ASN A 112 6.62 5.79 -8.46
CA ASN A 112 6.53 5.91 -6.99
C ASN A 112 7.46 5.00 -6.19
N HIS A 113 7.82 3.84 -6.71
CA HIS A 113 8.79 2.98 -6.02
C HIS A 113 10.18 3.60 -6.00
N GLY A 114 10.66 4.12 -7.15
CA GLY A 114 11.95 4.80 -7.22
C GLY A 114 12.02 6.05 -6.34
N ARG A 115 10.94 6.85 -6.31
CA ARG A 115 10.83 7.99 -5.40
C ARG A 115 10.93 7.57 -3.94
N SER A 116 10.29 6.45 -3.57
CA SER A 116 10.35 5.90 -2.22
C SER A 116 11.76 5.42 -1.83
N VAL A 117 12.44 4.74 -2.74
CA VAL A 117 13.83 4.30 -2.52
C VAL A 117 14.77 5.49 -2.37
N ALA A 118 14.66 6.48 -3.27
CA ALA A 118 15.46 7.71 -3.21
C ALA A 118 15.24 8.51 -1.92
N TRP A 119 13.98 8.62 -1.48
CA TRP A 119 13.64 9.29 -0.23
C TRP A 119 14.18 8.54 0.99
N GLY A 120 14.11 7.21 0.99
CA GLY A 120 14.65 6.40 2.09
C GLY A 120 16.17 6.36 2.16
N ALA A 121 16.87 6.79 1.11
CA ALA A 121 18.33 6.81 1.02
C ALA A 121 18.94 8.18 1.42
N GLN A 122 18.13 9.18 1.73
CA GLN A 122 18.55 10.50 2.22
C GLN A 122 18.83 10.47 3.72
#